data_305d0b105769f67ecb8c209635888885
#
_entry.id   305d0b105769f67ecb8c209635888885
#
_cell.length_a   1.000
_cell.length_b   1.000
_cell.length_c   1.000
_cell.angle_alpha   90.00
_cell.angle_beta   90.00
_cell.angle_gamma   90.00
#
_symmetry.space_group_name_H-M   'P 1'
#
loop_
_entity.id
_entity.type
_entity.pdbx_description
1 polymer ?
#
loop_
_entity_poly.entity_id
_entity_poly.type
_entity_poly.pdbx_seq_one_letter_code
_entity_poly.pdbx_strand_id
1 'polypeptide(L)'
;MLNRKAKGTRGERELVAFFNDQGWVCIRVAGSGSSRYPAPDILAGNAIRRLAIECKVTKDEKKYFSQEEIDQLRTFAGKFGAEAWVAVHFPAQPWYFFMLEDLKVTGVSFCVTLEMARFKGLTKEQLLGDWNKGPAEDAKVLSETETFFFDPESQD
;
A
#
# COMPACT_ATOMS: atom_id res chain seq x y z
N MET A 1 23.74 13.65 5.94
CA MET A 1 22.54 13.41 5.07
C MET A 1 22.36 11.92 4.88
N LEU A 2 21.30 11.36 5.40
CA LEU A 2 20.92 9.99 5.08
C LEU A 2 20.51 9.91 3.61
N ASN A 3 21.22 9.09 2.85
CA ASN A 3 21.03 8.90 1.43
C ASN A 3 19.57 8.44 1.16
N ARG A 4 18.89 9.02 0.15
CA ARG A 4 17.51 8.67 -0.25
C ARG A 4 17.34 7.18 -0.50
N LYS A 5 18.35 6.53 -1.08
CA LYS A 5 18.40 5.09 -1.33
C LYS A 5 18.38 4.27 -0.03
N ALA A 6 19.08 4.72 1.01
CA ALA A 6 19.11 4.05 2.30
C ALA A 6 17.76 4.12 3.05
N LYS A 7 17.03 5.26 2.93
CA LYS A 7 15.69 5.41 3.53
C LYS A 7 14.65 4.52 2.85
N GLY A 8 14.67 4.43 1.52
CA GLY A 8 13.78 3.52 0.77
C GLY A 8 14.00 2.07 1.18
N THR A 9 15.25 1.62 1.18
CA THR A 9 15.60 0.24 1.58
C THR A 9 15.19 -0.09 3.01
N ARG A 10 15.28 0.87 3.94
CA ARG A 10 14.84 0.66 5.32
C ARG A 10 13.32 0.44 5.40
N GLY A 11 12.54 1.28 4.74
CA GLY A 11 11.09 1.15 4.70
C GLY A 11 10.63 -0.17 4.07
N GLU A 12 11.26 -0.59 2.97
CA GLU A 12 11.01 -1.88 2.34
C GLU A 12 11.29 -3.04 3.30
N ARG A 13 12.39 -3.00 4.04
CA ARG A 13 12.72 -4.03 5.05
C ARG A 13 11.72 -4.11 6.18
N GLU A 14 11.20 -2.98 6.64
CA GLU A 14 10.14 -2.93 7.65
C GLU A 14 8.85 -3.59 7.15
N LEU A 15 8.48 -3.38 5.89
CA LEU A 15 7.34 -4.06 5.27
C LEU A 15 7.59 -5.57 5.12
N VAL A 16 8.77 -5.98 4.68
CA VAL A 16 9.14 -7.40 4.58
C VAL A 16 9.01 -8.10 5.93
N ALA A 17 9.52 -7.49 7.00
CA ALA A 17 9.39 -8.03 8.35
C ALA A 17 7.91 -8.13 8.77
N PHE A 18 7.12 -7.09 8.54
CA PHE A 18 5.70 -7.09 8.85
C PHE A 18 4.95 -8.24 8.17
N PHE A 19 5.11 -8.42 6.85
CA PHE A 19 4.41 -9.48 6.12
C PHE A 19 4.80 -10.87 6.63
N ASN A 20 6.09 -11.12 6.88
CA ASN A 20 6.54 -12.40 7.40
C ASN A 20 6.00 -12.66 8.82
N ASP A 21 5.92 -11.64 9.68
CA ASP A 21 5.34 -11.74 11.02
C ASP A 21 3.83 -12.03 11.00
N GLN A 22 3.15 -11.70 9.91
CA GLN A 22 1.72 -12.00 9.69
C GLN A 22 1.48 -13.35 9.00
N GLY A 23 2.49 -14.18 8.86
CA GLY A 23 2.36 -15.51 8.27
C GLY A 23 2.37 -15.54 6.75
N TRP A 24 2.79 -14.45 6.10
CA TRP A 24 3.05 -14.42 4.67
C TRP A 24 4.53 -14.75 4.40
N VAL A 25 4.84 -15.13 3.19
CA VAL A 25 6.22 -15.11 2.69
C VAL A 25 6.43 -13.79 1.97
N CYS A 26 7.44 -13.05 2.37
CA CYS A 26 7.75 -11.77 1.75
C CYS A 26 9.26 -11.64 1.52
N ILE A 27 9.61 -11.21 0.33
CA ILE A 27 11.00 -10.94 -0.06
C ILE A 27 11.14 -9.54 -0.64
N ARG A 28 12.27 -8.93 -0.40
CA ARG A 28 12.72 -7.72 -1.08
C ARG A 28 13.49 -8.10 -2.33
N VAL A 29 13.12 -7.53 -3.47
CA VAL A 29 13.83 -7.75 -4.72
C VAL A 29 15.05 -6.83 -4.78
N ALA A 30 16.23 -7.38 -4.63
CA ALA A 30 17.47 -6.62 -4.68
C ALA A 30 17.76 -6.14 -6.11
N GLY A 31 18.12 -4.84 -6.24
CA GLY A 31 18.50 -4.26 -7.53
C GLY A 31 17.35 -4.10 -8.52
N SER A 32 16.10 -4.05 -8.07
CA SER A 32 14.91 -3.88 -8.92
C SER A 32 15.01 -2.68 -9.87
N GLY A 33 15.58 -1.57 -9.41
CA GLY A 33 15.77 -0.35 -10.21
C GLY A 33 16.93 -0.37 -11.20
N SER A 34 17.78 -1.41 -11.20
CA SER A 34 18.95 -1.55 -12.09
C SER A 34 18.95 -2.88 -12.87
N SER A 35 17.93 -3.68 -12.71
CA SER A 35 17.77 -4.95 -13.43
C SER A 35 17.42 -4.71 -14.91
N ARG A 36 17.96 -5.53 -15.79
CA ARG A 36 17.57 -5.59 -17.20
C ARG A 36 16.08 -5.95 -17.36
N TYR A 37 15.57 -6.73 -16.45
CA TYR A 37 14.18 -7.15 -16.43
C TYR A 37 13.43 -6.39 -15.33
N PRO A 38 12.32 -5.72 -15.65
CA PRO A 38 11.53 -5.03 -14.65
C PRO A 38 11.06 -5.95 -13.54
N ALA A 39 11.21 -5.50 -12.30
CA ALA A 39 10.76 -6.22 -11.12
C ALA A 39 10.25 -5.22 -10.08
N PRO A 40 9.25 -5.61 -9.26
CA PRO A 40 8.78 -4.79 -8.15
C PRO A 40 9.82 -4.75 -7.04
N ASP A 41 9.65 -3.85 -6.08
CA ASP A 41 10.52 -3.76 -4.91
C ASP A 41 10.31 -4.91 -3.94
N ILE A 42 9.08 -5.38 -3.80
CA ILE A 42 8.66 -6.43 -2.87
C ILE A 42 7.73 -7.43 -3.57
N LEU A 43 7.95 -8.71 -3.27
CA LEU A 43 7.01 -9.80 -3.55
C LEU A 43 6.55 -10.39 -2.23
N ALA A 44 5.24 -10.43 -2.02
CA ALA A 44 4.62 -11.05 -0.86
C ALA A 44 3.56 -12.06 -1.31
N GLY A 45 3.43 -13.14 -0.58
CA GLY A 45 2.44 -14.15 -0.91
C GLY A 45 2.11 -15.08 0.24
N ASN A 46 0.93 -15.69 0.12
CA ASN A 46 0.48 -16.82 0.92
C ASN A 46 -0.18 -17.87 0.00
N ALA A 47 -0.86 -18.85 0.56
CA ALA A 47 -1.52 -19.88 -0.24
C ALA A 47 -2.65 -19.36 -1.17
N ILE A 48 -3.18 -18.16 -0.89
CA ILE A 48 -4.37 -17.60 -1.56
C ILE A 48 -4.00 -16.40 -2.44
N ARG A 49 -3.13 -15.49 -1.96
CA ARG A 49 -2.82 -14.22 -2.62
C ARG A 49 -1.34 -14.06 -2.89
N ARG A 50 -1.01 -13.37 -3.96
CA ARG A 50 0.33 -12.90 -4.32
C ARG A 50 0.29 -11.42 -4.65
N LEU A 51 1.20 -10.66 -4.06
CA LEU A 51 1.30 -9.21 -4.21
C LEU A 51 2.64 -8.84 -4.83
N ALA A 52 2.63 -8.01 -5.85
CA ALA A 52 3.79 -7.33 -6.41
C ALA A 52 3.67 -5.86 -6.03
N ILE A 53 4.62 -5.35 -5.24
CA ILE A 53 4.51 -4.03 -4.62
C ILE A 53 5.69 -3.16 -5.02
N GLU A 54 5.39 -2.00 -5.60
CA GLU A 54 6.34 -0.92 -5.82
C GLU A 54 6.27 0.05 -4.64
N CYS A 55 7.41 0.32 -3.99
CA CYS A 55 7.49 1.13 -2.77
C CYS A 55 8.09 2.50 -3.07
N LYS A 56 7.46 3.55 -2.56
CA LYS A 56 7.98 4.92 -2.67
C LYS A 56 7.92 5.61 -1.31
N VAL A 57 9.04 6.19 -0.91
CA VAL A 57 9.13 7.11 0.24
C VAL A 57 9.25 8.52 -0.30
N THR A 58 8.42 9.42 0.18
CA THR A 58 8.45 10.83 -0.23
C THR A 58 8.64 11.77 0.97
N LYS A 59 9.16 12.96 0.71
CA LYS A 59 9.22 14.06 1.67
C LYS A 59 8.07 15.06 1.48
N ASP A 60 7.39 14.95 0.34
CA ASP A 60 6.34 15.85 -0.10
C ASP A 60 4.97 15.23 0.16
N GLU A 61 3.93 16.04 0.08
CA GLU A 61 2.53 15.59 0.19
C GLU A 61 1.98 14.95 -1.09
N LYS A 62 2.83 14.80 -2.10
CA LYS A 62 2.50 14.18 -3.39
C LYS A 62 3.62 13.26 -3.84
N LYS A 63 3.23 12.16 -4.48
CA LYS A 63 4.16 11.27 -5.16
C LYS A 63 3.65 10.97 -6.56
N TYR A 64 4.53 11.15 -7.54
CA TYR A 64 4.26 10.84 -8.94
C TYR A 64 4.90 9.51 -9.36
N PHE A 65 4.22 8.82 -10.26
CA PHE A 65 4.71 7.63 -10.94
C PHE A 65 4.63 7.88 -12.44
N SER A 66 5.67 7.49 -13.17
CA SER A 66 5.64 7.55 -14.63
C SER A 66 4.70 6.47 -15.20
N GLN A 67 4.25 6.67 -16.43
CA GLN A 67 3.52 5.66 -17.17
C GLN A 67 4.32 4.36 -17.27
N GLU A 68 5.62 4.47 -17.53
CA GLU A 68 6.53 3.33 -17.63
C GLU A 68 6.61 2.52 -16.34
N GLU A 69 6.76 3.17 -15.17
CA GLU A 69 6.78 2.50 -13.87
C GLU A 69 5.48 1.71 -13.63
N ILE A 70 4.34 2.29 -13.93
CA ILE A 70 3.04 1.65 -13.75
C ILE A 70 2.83 0.49 -14.75
N ASP A 71 3.21 0.68 -16.00
CA ASP A 71 3.09 -0.36 -17.03
C ASP A 71 4.02 -1.56 -16.74
N GLN A 72 5.22 -1.31 -16.26
CA GLN A 72 6.16 -2.36 -15.84
C GLN A 72 5.60 -3.17 -14.67
N LEU A 73 5.06 -2.51 -13.66
CA LEU A 73 4.44 -3.18 -12.51
C LEU A 73 3.22 -4.00 -12.92
N ARG A 74 2.34 -3.43 -13.75
CA ARG A 74 1.16 -4.12 -14.27
C ARG A 74 1.55 -5.35 -15.09
N THR A 75 2.53 -5.22 -15.97
CA THR A 75 3.02 -6.32 -16.82
C THR A 75 3.66 -7.43 -15.98
N PHE A 76 4.50 -7.08 -15.02
CA PHE A 76 5.11 -8.05 -14.11
C PHE A 76 4.04 -8.80 -13.32
N ALA A 77 3.14 -8.08 -12.67
CA ALA A 77 2.09 -8.68 -11.86
C ALA A 77 1.19 -9.61 -12.68
N GLY A 78 0.79 -9.20 -13.89
CA GLY A 78 -0.02 -10.00 -14.79
C GLY A 78 0.65 -11.31 -15.21
N LYS A 79 1.93 -11.27 -15.56
CA LYS A 79 2.70 -12.47 -15.94
C LYS A 79 3.01 -13.37 -14.75
N PHE A 80 3.29 -12.80 -13.59
CA PHE A 80 3.61 -13.53 -12.36
C PHE A 80 2.36 -14.13 -11.69
N GLY A 81 1.19 -13.63 -12.01
CA GLY A 81 -0.06 -14.01 -11.36
C GLY A 81 -0.22 -13.37 -9.99
N ALA A 82 0.21 -12.12 -9.84
CA ALA A 82 0.11 -11.34 -8.62
C ALA A 82 -0.82 -10.13 -8.78
N GLU A 83 -1.30 -9.61 -7.66
CA GLU A 83 -1.96 -8.30 -7.59
C GLU A 83 -0.89 -7.20 -7.67
N ALA A 84 -1.12 -6.17 -8.46
CA ALA A 84 -0.23 -5.02 -8.56
C ALA A 84 -0.61 -3.93 -7.55
N TRP A 85 0.33 -3.55 -6.69
CA TRP A 85 0.13 -2.53 -5.67
C TRP A 85 1.26 -1.51 -5.69
N VAL A 86 0.93 -0.25 -5.39
CA VAL A 86 1.90 0.75 -5.00
C VAL A 86 1.77 1.04 -3.51
N ALA A 87 2.89 1.15 -2.82
CA ALA A 87 2.97 1.53 -1.42
C ALA A 87 3.69 2.88 -1.30
N VAL A 88 3.05 3.84 -0.65
CA VAL A 88 3.62 5.18 -0.45
C VAL A 88 3.74 5.50 1.03
N HIS A 89 4.91 5.96 1.44
CA HIS A 89 5.18 6.44 2.78
C HIS A 89 5.41 7.95 2.76
N PHE A 90 4.45 8.68 3.32
CA PHE A 90 4.54 10.12 3.54
C PHE A 90 5.20 10.45 4.88
N PRO A 91 5.71 11.69 5.09
CA PRO A 91 6.30 12.10 6.35
C PRO A 91 5.33 11.91 7.52
N ALA A 92 5.81 11.25 8.59
CA ALA A 92 5.05 10.99 9.82
C ALA A 92 3.69 10.26 9.62
N GLN A 93 3.55 9.52 8.53
CA GLN A 93 2.36 8.74 8.22
C GLN A 93 2.70 7.24 8.18
N PRO A 94 1.70 6.35 8.30
CA PRO A 94 1.88 4.94 8.00
C PRO A 94 2.10 4.72 6.50
N TRP A 95 2.44 3.49 6.10
CA TRP A 95 2.39 3.07 4.71
C TRP A 95 0.95 3.02 4.23
N TYR A 96 0.69 3.62 3.07
CA TYR A 96 -0.58 3.53 2.37
C TYR A 96 -0.43 2.72 1.08
N PHE A 97 -1.37 1.82 0.84
CA PHE A 97 -1.38 0.93 -0.32
C PHE A 97 -2.53 1.26 -1.25
N PHE A 98 -2.23 1.24 -2.56
CA PHE A 98 -3.19 1.55 -3.61
C PHE A 98 -3.12 0.49 -4.71
N MET A 99 -4.28 0.08 -5.21
CA MET A 99 -4.37 -0.57 -6.51
C MET A 99 -4.03 0.44 -7.60
N LEU A 100 -3.60 -0.04 -8.77
CA LEU A 100 -3.20 0.86 -9.87
C LEU A 100 -4.39 1.70 -10.39
N GLU A 101 -5.59 1.14 -10.32
CA GLU A 101 -6.85 1.78 -10.73
C GLU A 101 -7.25 2.95 -9.83
N ASP A 102 -6.76 2.98 -8.60
CA ASP A 102 -7.05 4.04 -7.63
C ASP A 102 -6.12 5.25 -7.74
N LEU A 103 -5.08 5.16 -8.55
CA LEU A 103 -4.15 6.26 -8.77
C LEU A 103 -4.81 7.37 -9.58
N LYS A 104 -4.53 8.61 -9.20
CA LYS A 104 -5.00 9.78 -9.97
C LYS A 104 -4.17 9.94 -11.23
N VAL A 105 -4.83 9.90 -12.39
CA VAL A 105 -4.18 10.19 -13.67
C VAL A 105 -3.95 11.71 -13.81
N THR A 106 -2.72 12.10 -14.15
CA THR A 106 -2.34 13.50 -14.37
C THR A 106 -1.56 13.61 -15.69
N GLY A 107 -2.25 13.94 -16.77
CA GLY A 107 -1.63 13.96 -18.11
C GLY A 107 -1.04 12.60 -18.47
N VAL A 108 0.29 12.49 -18.50
CA VAL A 108 1.03 11.26 -18.88
C VAL A 108 1.59 10.52 -17.66
N SER A 109 1.18 10.89 -16.45
CA SER A 109 1.67 10.28 -15.22
C SER A 109 0.55 9.97 -14.24
N PHE A 110 0.90 9.32 -13.15
CA PHE A 110 0.00 8.98 -12.06
C PHE A 110 0.46 9.68 -10.79
N CYS A 111 -0.47 9.97 -9.90
CA CYS A 111 -0.19 10.68 -8.67
C CYS A 111 -0.96 10.09 -7.48
N VAL A 112 -0.30 10.07 -6.33
CA VAL A 112 -0.92 9.87 -5.02
C VAL A 112 -0.65 11.12 -4.18
N THR A 113 -1.70 11.70 -3.60
CA THR A 113 -1.57 12.79 -2.62
C THR A 113 -1.79 12.25 -1.20
N LEU A 114 -1.27 12.96 -0.20
CA LEU A 114 -1.51 12.62 1.20
C LEU A 114 -3.01 12.65 1.54
N GLU A 115 -3.75 13.60 0.99
CA GLU A 115 -5.20 13.68 1.14
C GLU A 115 -5.91 12.42 0.60
N MET A 116 -5.56 12.00 -0.63
CA MET A 116 -6.05 10.73 -1.19
C MET A 116 -5.69 9.54 -0.32
N ALA A 117 -4.47 9.52 0.21
CA ALA A 117 -3.98 8.41 1.01
C ALA A 117 -4.79 8.25 2.29
N ARG A 118 -5.10 9.35 2.95
CA ARG A 118 -5.95 9.35 4.15
C ARG A 118 -7.38 8.94 3.87
N PHE A 119 -7.90 9.29 2.68
CA PHE A 119 -9.29 9.02 2.32
C PHE A 119 -9.52 7.60 1.81
N LYS A 120 -8.64 7.08 0.93
CA LYS A 120 -8.85 5.79 0.27
C LYS A 120 -7.66 4.84 0.26
N GLY A 121 -6.50 5.26 0.79
CA GLY A 121 -5.35 4.37 0.91
C GLY A 121 -5.59 3.29 1.96
N LEU A 122 -5.20 2.05 1.66
CA LEU A 122 -5.27 0.96 2.63
C LEU A 122 -4.05 0.99 3.55
N THR A 123 -4.25 0.68 4.82
CA THR A 123 -3.15 0.35 5.71
C THR A 123 -2.59 -1.03 5.38
N LYS A 124 -1.41 -1.38 5.90
CA LYS A 124 -0.82 -2.70 5.73
C LYS A 124 -1.71 -3.82 6.32
N GLU A 125 -2.39 -3.54 7.42
CA GLU A 125 -3.32 -4.47 8.04
C GLU A 125 -4.57 -4.68 7.17
N GLN A 126 -5.14 -3.60 6.65
CA GLN A 126 -6.29 -3.66 5.73
C GLN A 126 -5.94 -4.38 4.42
N LEU A 127 -4.72 -4.18 3.90
CA LEU A 127 -4.24 -4.90 2.72
C LEU A 127 -4.28 -6.42 2.92
N LEU A 128 -3.99 -6.89 4.13
CA LEU A 128 -4.05 -8.31 4.49
C LEU A 128 -5.46 -8.80 4.85
N GLY A 129 -6.46 -7.94 4.85
CA GLY A 129 -7.86 -8.26 5.15
C GLY A 129 -8.30 -8.01 6.59
N ASP A 130 -7.46 -7.40 7.42
CA ASP A 130 -7.83 -7.00 8.79
C ASP A 130 -8.35 -5.56 8.81
N TRP A 131 -9.63 -5.42 8.53
CA TRP A 131 -10.32 -4.13 8.46
C TRP A 131 -10.56 -3.47 9.82
N ASN A 132 -10.39 -4.21 10.92
CA ASN A 132 -10.55 -3.68 12.28
C ASN A 132 -9.32 -2.89 12.77
N LYS A 133 -8.21 -2.98 12.05
CA LYS A 133 -6.96 -2.25 12.36
C LYS A 133 -6.71 -1.10 11.39
N GLY A 134 -7.72 -0.27 11.18
CA GLY A 134 -7.56 1.01 10.49
C GLY A 134 -6.75 2.01 11.31
N PRO A 135 -6.39 3.18 10.74
CA PRO A 135 -5.83 4.28 11.52
C PRO A 135 -6.71 4.61 12.71
N ALA A 136 -6.11 4.93 13.84
CA ALA A 136 -6.83 5.16 15.11
C ALA A 136 -7.96 6.22 15.03
N GLU A 137 -7.90 7.11 14.04
CA GLU A 137 -8.93 8.11 13.76
C GLU A 137 -10.19 7.49 13.13
N ASP A 138 -10.04 6.47 12.26
CA ASP A 138 -11.18 5.80 11.63
C ASP A 138 -11.88 4.82 12.59
N ALA A 139 -11.13 4.22 13.51
CA ALA A 139 -11.70 3.37 14.55
C ALA A 139 -12.62 4.15 15.51
N LYS A 140 -12.38 5.45 15.70
CA LYS A 140 -13.21 6.33 16.54
C LYS A 140 -14.54 6.68 15.86
N VAL A 141 -14.53 6.88 14.54
CA VAL A 141 -15.74 7.17 13.77
C VAL A 141 -16.64 5.94 13.67
N LEU A 142 -16.07 4.75 13.50
CA LEU A 142 -16.84 3.50 13.42
C LEU A 142 -17.46 3.12 14.77
N SER A 143 -16.78 3.39 15.91
CA SER A 143 -17.33 3.13 17.24
C SER A 143 -18.46 4.11 17.63
N GLU A 144 -18.47 5.32 17.07
CA GLU A 144 -19.55 6.29 17.28
C GLU A 144 -20.79 6.02 16.40
N THR A 145 -20.63 5.30 15.29
CA THR A 145 -21.74 4.89 14.42
C THR A 145 -22.39 3.57 14.85
N GLU A 146 -21.71 2.71 15.58
CA GLU A 146 -22.31 1.47 16.12
C GLU A 146 -23.18 1.67 17.36
N THR A 147 -23.19 2.87 17.96
CA THR A 147 -24.12 3.21 19.05
C THR A 147 -25.52 3.63 18.59
N PHE A 148 -25.80 3.61 17.28
CA PHE A 148 -27.14 3.80 16.75
C PHE A 148 -27.82 2.47 16.50
N PHE A 149 -28.45 1.91 17.61
CA PHE A 149 -29.55 1.00 17.51
C PHE A 149 -29.39 -0.42 17.85
N PHE A 150 -30.20 -0.88 18.60
CA PHE A 150 -31.55 -1.41 18.39
C PHE A 150 -32.37 -1.21 19.67
N ASP A 151 -33.48 -0.47 19.63
CA ASP A 151 -34.46 -0.44 20.67
C ASP A 151 -35.59 -1.43 20.29
N PRO A 152 -35.73 -2.57 20.98
CA PRO A 152 -36.75 -3.58 20.64
C PRO A 152 -38.12 -3.30 21.28
N GLU A 153 -38.35 -2.14 21.93
CA GLU A 153 -39.56 -1.89 22.68
C GLU A 153 -40.51 -0.82 22.09
N SER A 154 -40.51 -0.57 20.79
CA SER A 154 -41.53 0.26 20.16
C SER A 154 -42.47 -0.57 19.29
N GLN A 155 -43.20 -1.49 19.89
CA GLN A 155 -44.44 -2.03 19.34
C GLN A 155 -45.48 -2.12 20.46
N ASP A 156 -46.22 -1.06 20.60
CA ASP A 156 -47.62 -1.03 21.03
C ASP A 156 -48.35 0.02 20.20
#